data_855415d84f91e5d77f08e2555f7f8656
#
_entry.id   855415d84f91e5d77f08e2555f7f8656
#
_cell.length_a   1.000
_cell.length_b   1.000
_cell.length_c   1.000
_cell.angle_alpha   90.00
_cell.angle_beta   90.00
_cell.angle_gamma   90.00
#
_symmetry.space_group_name_H-M   'P 1'
#
loop_
_entity.id
_entity.type
_entity.pdbx_description
1 polymer ?
#
loop_
_entity_poly.entity_id
_entity_poly.type
_entity_poly.pdbx_seq_one_letter_code
_entity_poly.pdbx_strand_id
1 'polypeptide(L)'
;LTLLACVGNSDLTLDGAFLVTREHRGSAPSFRERTRELLASAAGLSERLDAPLLRPLLTWARGRPGAQLLRVVLLATDQDPPHQQDTVFAAQLLAHWLTERFTSTGDRIEVIVRTLRANPADYDQMYRAIGQVLRQLAPATAGPVLVSLTAGTPAMTFALTVHALDRFGSECSFVYLPRNSERPQELRLRRLLQRAASLADARRELERGEFGRAALLLQQAGVPRSIWRLAEAADHRVAYHFEEAQSSARQALRDPRTRPLAQEFLRELDELTTAQRILQEKGGNEPVPHACEPLLAEMVANLRLVWQQEREADFLARLYRFHEMMLRWLVEEQLGAPVHTATGEATPAFRNWWRSRPELQRQAAARNLNPERITRPLLDFLLASIPAVRRDREILAQLNRLTQFRSQTFVGHGFLGVRRDDILALYRERAGPNADPMQDIEHLARRLQLGSQADWPERLRDALLQLLDQWETEQH
;
A
#
# COMPACT_ATOMS: atom_id res chain seq x y z
N LEU A 1 -13.17 27.70 -7.95
CA LEU A 1 -11.84 27.45 -8.47
C LEU A 1 -10.84 28.44 -7.86
N THR A 2 -9.72 27.95 -7.35
CA THR A 2 -8.58 28.78 -6.91
C THR A 2 -7.44 28.62 -7.90
N LEU A 3 -6.86 29.71 -8.40
CA LEU A 3 -5.64 29.69 -9.21
C LEU A 3 -4.44 30.04 -8.33
N LEU A 4 -3.43 29.17 -8.31
CA LEU A 4 -2.12 29.43 -7.70
C LEU A 4 -1.10 29.70 -8.81
N ALA A 5 -0.36 30.80 -8.74
CA ALA A 5 0.66 31.14 -9.72
C ALA A 5 1.88 31.79 -9.05
N CYS A 6 3.08 31.39 -9.46
CA CYS A 6 4.28 32.16 -9.17
C CYS A 6 4.34 33.38 -10.09
N VAL A 7 4.96 34.45 -9.63
CA VAL A 7 5.18 35.66 -10.41
C VAL A 7 6.64 35.76 -10.83
N GLY A 8 6.88 35.89 -12.12
CA GLY A 8 8.19 36.10 -12.71
C GLY A 8 8.31 37.48 -13.39
N ASN A 9 9.47 37.77 -13.92
CA ASN A 9 9.76 39.06 -14.55
C ASN A 9 9.06 39.27 -15.91
N SER A 10 8.53 38.21 -16.50
CA SER A 10 7.82 38.23 -17.78
C SER A 10 6.31 38.19 -17.63
N ASP A 11 5.79 38.30 -16.40
CA ASP A 11 4.34 38.28 -16.13
C ASP A 11 3.66 39.62 -16.32
N LEU A 12 4.44 40.70 -16.51
CA LEU A 12 3.92 42.05 -16.64
C LEU A 12 4.58 42.76 -17.82
N THR A 13 3.74 43.41 -18.63
CA THR A 13 4.14 44.33 -19.69
C THR A 13 3.49 45.70 -19.51
N LEU A 14 4.15 46.76 -20.00
CA LEU A 14 3.64 48.08 -20.09
C LEU A 14 3.66 48.53 -21.54
N ASP A 15 2.53 49.00 -22.07
CA ASP A 15 2.37 49.37 -23.47
C ASP A 15 2.86 48.27 -24.46
N GLY A 16 2.65 47.02 -24.10
CA GLY A 16 3.07 45.86 -24.88
C GLY A 16 4.55 45.48 -24.77
N ALA A 17 5.37 46.23 -24.05
CA ALA A 17 6.79 45.93 -23.85
C ALA A 17 7.09 45.34 -22.47
N PHE A 18 7.98 44.34 -22.39
CA PHE A 18 8.47 43.85 -21.10
C PHE A 18 9.25 44.91 -20.34
N LEU A 19 9.03 45.02 -19.04
CA LEU A 19 9.67 46.03 -18.19
C LEU A 19 11.19 45.91 -18.13
N VAL A 20 11.71 44.68 -18.29
CA VAL A 20 13.14 44.40 -18.37
C VAL A 20 13.39 43.35 -19.44
N THR A 21 14.20 43.72 -20.44
CA THR A 21 14.71 42.76 -21.44
C THR A 21 16.01 42.09 -20.97
N ARG A 22 16.45 41.04 -21.67
CA ARG A 22 17.74 40.37 -21.36
C ARG A 22 18.92 41.36 -21.47
N GLU A 23 18.86 42.33 -22.36
CA GLU A 23 19.90 43.31 -22.62
C GLU A 23 20.01 44.35 -21.48
N HIS A 24 18.96 44.53 -20.71
CA HIS A 24 18.91 45.47 -19.59
C HIS A 24 19.11 44.82 -18.22
N ARG A 25 19.49 43.53 -18.17
CA ARG A 25 19.80 42.87 -16.91
C ARG A 25 21.08 43.46 -16.31
N GLY A 26 20.95 44.10 -15.16
CA GLY A 26 22.06 44.72 -14.45
C GLY A 26 22.20 46.23 -14.68
N SER A 27 21.33 46.88 -15.53
CA SER A 27 21.24 48.33 -15.66
C SER A 27 20.22 48.90 -14.68
N ALA A 28 20.47 50.09 -14.16
CA ALA A 28 19.51 50.83 -13.35
C ALA A 28 18.46 51.53 -14.27
N PRO A 29 17.16 51.59 -13.85
CA PRO A 29 16.59 50.97 -12.67
C PRO A 29 16.36 49.46 -12.86
N SER A 30 16.55 48.69 -11.78
CA SER A 30 16.29 47.25 -11.72
C SER A 30 14.81 46.91 -11.90
N PHE A 31 14.46 45.63 -12.12
CA PHE A 31 13.05 45.18 -12.22
C PHE A 31 12.25 45.54 -10.96
N ARG A 32 12.83 45.32 -9.77
CA ARG A 32 12.23 45.70 -8.49
C ARG A 32 11.96 47.21 -8.39
N GLU A 33 12.91 48.04 -8.77
CA GLU A 33 12.77 49.48 -8.72
C GLU A 33 11.71 49.98 -9.69
N ARG A 34 11.75 49.54 -10.94
CA ARG A 34 10.75 49.89 -11.96
C ARG A 34 9.34 49.53 -11.56
N THR A 35 9.14 48.33 -11.03
CA THR A 35 7.80 47.90 -10.58
C THR A 35 7.34 48.62 -9.34
N ARG A 36 8.26 49.05 -8.45
CA ARG A 36 7.95 49.91 -7.30
C ARG A 36 7.54 51.30 -7.74
N GLU A 37 8.23 51.93 -8.68
CA GLU A 37 7.90 53.24 -9.23
C GLU A 37 6.52 53.23 -9.94
N LEU A 38 6.26 52.21 -10.75
CA LEU A 38 4.96 52.03 -11.39
C LEU A 38 3.85 51.85 -10.36
N LEU A 39 4.06 51.12 -9.29
CA LEU A 39 3.08 50.94 -8.24
C LEU A 39 2.77 52.25 -7.50
N ALA A 40 3.76 53.12 -7.31
CA ALA A 40 3.56 54.45 -6.70
C ALA A 40 2.73 55.40 -7.60
N SER A 41 2.71 55.16 -8.92
CA SER A 41 1.96 55.96 -9.91
C SER A 41 0.75 55.22 -10.48
N ALA A 42 0.18 54.25 -9.75
CA ALA A 42 -0.76 53.26 -10.26
C ALA A 42 -2.09 53.84 -10.82
N ALA A 43 -2.49 55.05 -10.52
CA ALA A 43 -3.72 55.66 -11.06
C ALA A 43 -3.66 55.75 -12.60
N GLY A 44 -4.57 55.05 -13.30
CA GLY A 44 -4.65 55.04 -14.77
C GLY A 44 -3.71 54.08 -15.48
N LEU A 45 -2.97 53.27 -14.76
CA LEU A 45 -2.03 52.31 -15.35
C LEU A 45 -2.70 51.02 -15.88
N SER A 46 -3.90 50.69 -15.43
CA SER A 46 -4.55 49.42 -15.77
C SER A 46 -4.82 49.21 -17.26
N GLU A 47 -5.04 50.28 -18.00
CA GLU A 47 -5.22 50.22 -19.46
C GLU A 47 -3.92 49.98 -20.22
N ARG A 48 -2.78 50.36 -19.63
CA ARG A 48 -1.45 50.26 -20.20
C ARG A 48 -0.73 48.97 -19.78
N LEU A 49 -1.14 48.38 -18.65
CA LEU A 49 -0.60 47.13 -18.15
C LEU A 49 -1.28 45.94 -18.77
N ASP A 50 -0.50 44.91 -19.09
CA ASP A 50 -1.02 43.61 -19.48
C ASP A 50 -0.23 42.48 -18.79
N ALA A 51 -0.91 41.33 -18.61
CA ALA A 51 -0.38 40.14 -18.00
C ALA A 51 -0.33 39.00 -19.02
N PRO A 52 0.68 38.97 -19.92
CA PRO A 52 0.69 38.08 -21.08
C PRO A 52 0.70 36.59 -20.74
N LEU A 53 1.21 36.19 -19.57
CA LEU A 53 1.19 34.82 -19.09
C LEU A 53 -0.06 34.50 -18.28
N LEU A 54 -0.54 35.43 -17.46
CA LEU A 54 -1.67 35.20 -16.56
C LEU A 54 -3.03 35.35 -17.26
N ARG A 55 -3.18 36.30 -18.20
CA ARG A 55 -4.41 36.54 -18.95
C ARG A 55 -4.94 35.31 -19.68
N PRO A 56 -4.15 34.57 -20.49
CA PRO A 56 -4.62 33.36 -21.13
C PRO A 56 -5.05 32.28 -20.13
N LEU A 57 -4.33 32.15 -19.02
CA LEU A 57 -4.65 31.19 -17.95
C LEU A 57 -6.00 31.52 -17.29
N LEU A 58 -6.26 32.79 -17.01
CA LEU A 58 -7.53 33.22 -16.42
C LEU A 58 -8.69 33.02 -17.38
N THR A 59 -8.52 33.38 -18.66
CA THR A 59 -9.53 33.18 -19.70
C THR A 59 -9.88 31.71 -19.83
N TRP A 60 -8.86 30.86 -19.88
CA TRP A 60 -9.04 29.42 -19.95
C TRP A 60 -9.70 28.85 -18.67
N ALA A 61 -9.28 29.30 -17.48
CA ALA A 61 -9.85 28.85 -16.20
C ALA A 61 -11.35 29.20 -16.09
N ARG A 62 -11.74 30.40 -16.56
CA ARG A 62 -13.17 30.83 -16.60
C ARG A 62 -14.02 30.09 -17.62
N GLY A 63 -13.40 29.60 -18.71
CA GLY A 63 -14.08 28.80 -19.74
C GLY A 63 -14.31 27.35 -19.35
N ARG A 64 -13.85 26.89 -18.19
CA ARG A 64 -14.07 25.49 -17.73
C ARG A 64 -15.52 25.28 -17.30
N PRO A 65 -16.18 24.23 -17.77
CA PRO A 65 -17.56 23.93 -17.38
C PRO A 65 -17.70 23.75 -15.85
N GLY A 66 -18.65 24.47 -15.26
CA GLY A 66 -18.96 24.40 -13.83
C GLY A 66 -17.93 25.02 -12.90
N ALA A 67 -16.90 25.70 -13.41
CA ALA A 67 -15.87 26.35 -12.60
C ALA A 67 -16.06 27.86 -12.55
N GLN A 68 -16.41 28.38 -11.38
CA GLN A 68 -16.33 29.84 -11.11
C GLN A 68 -14.97 30.16 -10.48
N LEU A 69 -14.20 31.06 -11.12
CA LEU A 69 -12.94 31.52 -10.53
C LEU A 69 -13.25 32.47 -9.37
N LEU A 70 -12.92 32.07 -8.15
CA LEU A 70 -13.23 32.79 -6.92
C LEU A 70 -12.00 33.45 -6.30
N ARG A 71 -10.81 32.87 -6.55
CA ARG A 71 -9.56 33.28 -5.88
C ARG A 71 -8.36 33.16 -6.81
N VAL A 72 -7.46 34.12 -6.77
CA VAL A 72 -6.12 34.06 -7.37
C VAL A 72 -5.07 34.31 -6.28
N VAL A 73 -4.14 33.38 -6.12
CA VAL A 73 -3.02 33.54 -5.20
C VAL A 73 -1.73 33.68 -6.00
N LEU A 74 -1.09 34.84 -5.84
CA LEU A 74 0.17 35.17 -6.49
C LEU A 74 1.33 34.99 -5.50
N LEU A 75 2.29 34.14 -5.85
CA LEU A 75 3.50 33.89 -5.07
C LEU A 75 4.63 34.75 -5.63
N ALA A 76 5.14 35.68 -4.85
CA ALA A 76 6.15 36.64 -5.26
C ALA A 76 7.37 36.60 -4.35
N THR A 77 8.55 36.92 -4.88
CA THR A 77 9.79 37.00 -4.10
C THR A 77 10.01 38.40 -3.54
N ASP A 78 10.50 38.45 -2.31
CA ASP A 78 10.99 39.64 -1.61
C ASP A 78 12.11 39.18 -0.66
N GLN A 79 13.29 38.99 -1.21
CA GLN A 79 14.46 38.44 -0.51
C GLN A 79 14.94 39.38 0.59
N ASP A 80 15.66 38.83 1.55
CA ASP A 80 16.36 39.57 2.58
C ASP A 80 17.85 39.19 2.58
N PRO A 81 18.76 40.09 2.16
CA PRO A 81 18.50 41.46 1.63
C PRO A 81 17.76 41.47 0.29
N PRO A 82 17.04 42.57 -0.03
CA PRO A 82 16.28 42.70 -1.25
C PRO A 82 17.12 42.49 -2.51
N HIS A 83 16.60 41.69 -3.45
CA HIS A 83 17.28 41.41 -4.71
C HIS A 83 16.67 42.23 -5.88
N GLN A 84 17.51 42.61 -6.83
CA GLN A 84 17.12 43.46 -7.99
C GLN A 84 15.99 42.85 -8.84
N GLN A 85 15.84 41.53 -8.82
CA GLN A 85 14.86 40.77 -9.62
C GLN A 85 13.64 40.32 -8.77
N ASP A 86 13.49 40.81 -7.54
CA ASP A 86 12.34 40.47 -6.72
C ASP A 86 11.03 40.93 -7.35
N THR A 87 9.99 40.10 -7.20
CA THR A 87 8.73 40.22 -7.93
C THR A 87 7.56 40.72 -7.06
N VAL A 88 7.80 41.13 -5.80
CA VAL A 88 6.76 41.54 -4.86
C VAL A 88 5.94 42.70 -5.39
N PHE A 89 6.56 43.75 -5.95
CA PHE A 89 5.84 44.91 -6.49
C PHE A 89 5.12 44.60 -7.81
N ALA A 90 5.70 43.70 -8.63
CA ALA A 90 5.02 43.21 -9.82
C ALA A 90 3.74 42.41 -9.46
N ALA A 91 3.79 41.58 -8.40
CA ALA A 91 2.61 40.86 -7.92
C ALA A 91 1.52 41.82 -7.39
N GLN A 92 1.91 42.92 -6.74
CA GLN A 92 0.97 43.93 -6.28
C GLN A 92 0.33 44.68 -7.47
N LEU A 93 1.09 45.01 -8.51
CA LEU A 93 0.56 45.59 -9.76
C LEU A 93 -0.40 44.64 -10.46
N LEU A 94 -0.04 43.34 -10.55
CA LEU A 94 -0.93 42.33 -11.10
C LEU A 94 -2.20 42.16 -10.28
N ALA A 95 -2.12 42.22 -8.96
CA ALA A 95 -3.29 42.14 -8.08
C ALA A 95 -4.23 43.35 -8.32
N HIS A 96 -3.68 44.54 -8.47
CA HIS A 96 -4.45 45.75 -8.79
C HIS A 96 -5.12 45.61 -10.16
N TRP A 97 -4.37 45.27 -11.19
CA TRP A 97 -4.86 45.04 -12.55
C TRP A 97 -5.98 43.99 -12.58
N LEU A 98 -5.83 42.85 -11.86
CA LEU A 98 -6.84 41.80 -11.75
C LEU A 98 -8.13 42.37 -11.11
N THR A 99 -8.00 43.06 -9.97
CA THR A 99 -9.15 43.57 -9.22
C THR A 99 -9.96 44.52 -10.09
N GLU A 100 -9.33 45.47 -10.76
CA GLU A 100 -10.03 46.46 -11.64
C GLU A 100 -10.70 45.75 -12.82
N ARG A 101 -9.99 44.85 -13.49
CA ARG A 101 -10.51 44.15 -14.68
C ARG A 101 -11.68 43.21 -14.35
N PHE A 102 -11.68 42.56 -13.20
CA PHE A 102 -12.79 41.67 -12.79
C PHE A 102 -13.96 42.48 -12.23
N THR A 103 -13.71 43.61 -11.55
CA THR A 103 -14.77 44.50 -11.10
C THR A 103 -15.55 45.12 -12.28
N SER A 104 -14.88 45.44 -13.38
CA SER A 104 -15.51 45.97 -14.60
C SER A 104 -16.43 44.94 -15.31
N THR A 105 -16.21 43.62 -15.09
CA THR A 105 -17.07 42.55 -15.64
C THR A 105 -18.15 42.05 -14.67
N GLY A 106 -18.28 42.69 -13.49
CA GLY A 106 -19.27 42.31 -12.47
C GLY A 106 -18.89 41.06 -11.66
N ASP A 107 -17.74 40.47 -11.90
CA ASP A 107 -17.25 39.29 -11.14
C ASP A 107 -16.53 39.73 -9.86
N ARG A 108 -16.76 38.99 -8.76
CA ARG A 108 -15.98 39.18 -7.54
C ARG A 108 -14.90 38.09 -7.48
N ILE A 109 -13.65 38.52 -7.47
CA ILE A 109 -12.49 37.65 -7.32
C ILE A 109 -11.66 38.14 -6.13
N GLU A 110 -11.23 37.19 -5.28
CA GLU A 110 -10.27 37.47 -4.22
C GLU A 110 -8.86 37.34 -4.76
N VAL A 111 -8.05 38.40 -4.74
CA VAL A 111 -6.64 38.34 -5.14
C VAL A 111 -5.75 38.42 -3.91
N ILE A 112 -4.93 37.43 -3.70
CA ILE A 112 -4.03 37.29 -2.55
C ILE A 112 -2.59 37.29 -3.03
N VAL A 113 -1.78 38.22 -2.57
CA VAL A 113 -0.33 38.21 -2.77
C VAL A 113 0.33 37.56 -1.55
N ARG A 114 1.20 36.60 -1.78
CA ARG A 114 2.02 35.94 -0.76
C ARG A 114 3.48 36.13 -1.08
N THR A 115 4.24 36.62 -0.10
CA THR A 115 5.65 36.95 -0.27
C THR A 115 6.55 35.83 0.22
N LEU A 116 7.54 35.45 -0.59
CA LEU A 116 8.55 34.45 -0.30
C LEU A 116 9.88 35.18 -0.01
N ARG A 117 10.31 35.13 1.26
CA ARG A 117 11.57 35.77 1.73
C ARG A 117 12.76 34.82 1.61
N ALA A 118 12.90 34.16 0.48
CA ALA A 118 13.91 33.15 0.25
C ALA A 118 14.50 33.29 -1.15
N ASN A 119 15.72 32.77 -1.35
CA ASN A 119 16.35 32.78 -2.67
C ASN A 119 15.54 31.91 -3.65
N PRO A 120 14.97 32.47 -4.73
CA PRO A 120 14.15 31.72 -5.68
C PRO A 120 14.91 30.69 -6.51
N ALA A 121 16.24 30.68 -6.46
CA ALA A 121 17.09 29.68 -7.13
C ALA A 121 17.46 28.50 -6.22
N ASP A 122 17.24 28.63 -4.91
CA ASP A 122 17.54 27.59 -3.92
C ASP A 122 16.33 26.68 -3.71
N TYR A 123 16.47 25.42 -4.07
CA TYR A 123 15.41 24.43 -3.99
C TYR A 123 14.93 24.16 -2.56
N ASP A 124 15.85 24.04 -1.61
CA ASP A 124 15.50 23.74 -0.21
C ASP A 124 14.82 24.90 0.48
N GLN A 125 15.28 26.14 0.23
CA GLN A 125 14.66 27.34 0.75
C GLN A 125 13.25 27.51 0.15
N MET A 126 13.10 27.34 -1.17
CA MET A 126 11.80 27.46 -1.83
C MET A 126 10.84 26.37 -1.37
N TYR A 127 11.30 25.16 -1.20
CA TYR A 127 10.49 24.05 -0.67
C TYR A 127 9.89 24.43 0.70
N ARG A 128 10.72 24.92 1.63
CA ARG A 128 10.27 25.33 2.97
C ARG A 128 9.31 26.53 2.90
N ALA A 129 9.66 27.57 2.15
CA ALA A 129 8.89 28.82 2.07
C ALA A 129 7.51 28.59 1.44
N ILE A 130 7.42 27.89 0.31
CA ILE A 130 6.16 27.60 -0.36
C ILE A 130 5.31 26.67 0.48
N GLY A 131 5.91 25.64 1.12
CA GLY A 131 5.21 24.76 2.04
C GLY A 131 4.58 25.52 3.21
N GLN A 132 5.28 26.51 3.77
CA GLN A 132 4.74 27.35 4.83
C GLN A 132 3.56 28.20 4.33
N VAL A 133 3.69 28.83 3.18
CA VAL A 133 2.62 29.64 2.58
C VAL A 133 1.39 28.79 2.29
N LEU A 134 1.54 27.62 1.67
CA LEU A 134 0.41 26.76 1.33
C LEU A 134 -0.30 26.20 2.58
N ARG A 135 0.42 25.92 3.66
CA ARG A 135 -0.21 25.55 4.94
C ARG A 135 -1.05 26.67 5.56
N GLN A 136 -0.66 27.92 5.37
CA GLN A 136 -1.38 29.09 5.88
C GLN A 136 -2.59 29.49 5.01
N LEU A 137 -2.61 29.05 3.75
CA LEU A 137 -3.82 29.18 2.95
C LEU A 137 -4.91 28.36 3.63
N ALA A 138 -5.99 29.03 4.03
CA ALA A 138 -7.17 28.34 4.54
C ALA A 138 -7.49 27.19 3.58
N PRO A 139 -7.87 25.98 4.09
CA PRO A 139 -8.32 24.93 3.22
C PRO A 139 -9.32 25.56 2.29
N ALA A 140 -9.07 25.47 0.98
CA ALA A 140 -9.93 26.06 -0.01
C ALA A 140 -11.34 25.57 0.33
N THR A 141 -12.12 26.45 0.90
CA THR A 141 -13.52 26.18 1.16
C THR A 141 -14.11 25.88 -0.20
N ALA A 142 -14.27 24.59 -0.47
CA ALA A 142 -14.97 24.00 -1.60
C ALA A 142 -14.51 24.50 -2.98
N GLY A 143 -13.61 23.76 -3.62
CA GLY A 143 -13.43 23.87 -5.05
C GLY A 143 -12.04 23.43 -5.55
N PRO A 144 -11.95 23.08 -6.83
CA PRO A 144 -10.72 22.63 -7.44
C PRO A 144 -9.64 23.72 -7.42
N VAL A 145 -8.38 23.31 -7.28
CA VAL A 145 -7.19 24.17 -7.28
C VAL A 145 -6.43 23.98 -8.58
N LEU A 146 -6.23 25.07 -9.30
CA LEU A 146 -5.45 25.11 -10.52
C LEU A 146 -4.08 25.71 -10.22
N VAL A 147 -3.02 24.99 -10.51
CA VAL A 147 -1.64 25.40 -10.27
C VAL A 147 -0.96 25.71 -11.59
N SER A 148 -0.56 26.99 -11.76
CA SER A 148 0.21 27.40 -12.93
C SER A 148 1.70 27.12 -12.74
N LEU A 149 2.29 26.36 -13.68
CA LEU A 149 3.72 26.11 -13.77
C LEU A 149 4.38 26.96 -14.87
N THR A 150 3.72 28.04 -15.32
CA THR A 150 4.17 28.87 -16.43
C THR A 150 5.28 29.83 -16.04
N ALA A 151 5.20 30.42 -14.86
CA ALA A 151 6.12 31.42 -14.36
C ALA A 151 6.79 31.01 -13.04
N GLY A 152 7.81 31.75 -12.65
CA GLY A 152 8.66 31.43 -11.52
C GLY A 152 9.95 30.71 -11.93
N THR A 153 10.85 30.53 -10.99
CA THR A 153 12.08 29.73 -11.19
C THR A 153 11.78 28.23 -11.15
N PRO A 154 12.67 27.38 -11.66
CA PRO A 154 12.52 25.91 -11.52
C PRO A 154 12.34 25.46 -10.06
N ALA A 155 13.05 26.07 -9.10
CA ALA A 155 12.90 25.75 -7.68
C ALA A 155 11.51 26.13 -7.13
N MET A 156 10.96 27.29 -7.55
CA MET A 156 9.60 27.70 -7.18
C MET A 156 8.54 26.74 -7.75
N THR A 157 8.62 26.42 -9.04
CA THR A 157 7.64 25.54 -9.70
C THR A 157 7.71 24.12 -9.18
N PHE A 158 8.92 23.60 -8.88
CA PHE A 158 9.11 22.32 -8.23
C PHE A 158 8.45 22.27 -6.84
N ALA A 159 8.78 23.24 -5.98
CA ALA A 159 8.24 23.31 -4.62
C ALA A 159 6.71 23.45 -4.64
N LEU A 160 6.18 24.31 -5.53
CA LEU A 160 4.75 24.50 -5.70
C LEU A 160 4.05 23.22 -6.15
N THR A 161 4.66 22.45 -7.07
CA THR A 161 4.12 21.16 -7.53
C THR A 161 3.99 20.18 -6.40
N VAL A 162 5.08 19.97 -5.64
CA VAL A 162 5.10 18.97 -4.57
C VAL A 162 4.11 19.32 -3.45
N HIS A 163 4.15 20.55 -2.96
CA HIS A 163 3.26 20.96 -1.88
C HIS A 163 1.78 21.09 -2.29
N ALA A 164 1.49 21.43 -3.55
CA ALA A 164 0.12 21.44 -4.04
C ALA A 164 -0.47 20.03 -4.14
N LEU A 165 0.32 19.05 -4.59
CA LEU A 165 -0.08 17.65 -4.60
C LEU A 165 -0.36 17.13 -3.19
N ASP A 166 0.55 17.40 -2.25
CA ASP A 166 0.40 16.98 -0.85
C ASP A 166 -0.84 17.63 -0.19
N ARG A 167 -1.03 18.92 -0.40
CA ARG A 167 -2.09 19.70 0.26
C ARG A 167 -3.49 19.50 -0.31
N PHE A 168 -3.61 19.42 -1.63
CA PHE A 168 -4.90 19.44 -2.34
C PHE A 168 -5.24 18.11 -3.03
N GLY A 169 -4.31 17.18 -3.10
CA GLY A 169 -4.55 15.82 -3.60
C GLY A 169 -5.32 15.76 -4.92
N SER A 170 -6.52 15.17 -4.90
CA SER A 170 -7.38 15.00 -6.08
C SER A 170 -7.96 16.32 -6.62
N GLU A 171 -8.07 17.32 -5.80
CA GLU A 171 -8.62 18.64 -6.18
C GLU A 171 -7.60 19.51 -6.94
N CYS A 172 -6.34 19.06 -7.04
CA CYS A 172 -5.27 19.78 -7.70
C CYS A 172 -5.14 19.42 -9.18
N SER A 173 -5.10 20.43 -10.06
CA SER A 173 -4.74 20.31 -11.48
C SER A 173 -3.58 21.23 -11.81
N PHE A 174 -2.72 20.82 -12.73
CA PHE A 174 -1.59 21.63 -13.19
C PHE A 174 -1.80 22.12 -14.59
N VAL A 175 -1.44 23.39 -14.83
CA VAL A 175 -1.55 24.04 -16.13
C VAL A 175 -0.24 24.72 -16.49
N TYR A 176 0.09 24.67 -17.76
CA TYR A 176 1.26 25.31 -18.33
C TYR A 176 0.88 26.04 -19.62
N LEU A 177 1.38 27.25 -19.78
CA LEU A 177 1.26 28.01 -21.04
C LEU A 177 2.56 27.88 -21.83
N PRO A 178 2.57 27.14 -22.97
CA PRO A 178 3.76 27.01 -23.78
C PRO A 178 4.20 28.35 -24.36
N ARG A 179 5.51 28.54 -24.57
CA ARG A 179 6.04 29.72 -25.27
C ARG A 179 5.37 29.85 -26.65
N ASN A 180 5.02 31.06 -27.02
CA ASN A 180 4.36 31.36 -28.29
C ASN A 180 2.98 30.70 -28.48
N SER A 181 2.31 30.36 -27.39
CA SER A 181 0.95 29.84 -27.41
C SER A 181 0.07 30.71 -26.51
N GLU A 182 -1.14 30.99 -26.97
CA GLU A 182 -2.20 31.62 -26.12
C GLU A 182 -3.11 30.56 -25.50
N ARG A 183 -2.86 29.26 -25.75
CA ARG A 183 -3.68 28.17 -25.23
C ARG A 183 -2.95 27.44 -24.12
N PRO A 184 -3.43 27.56 -22.88
CA PRO A 184 -2.94 26.79 -21.76
C PRO A 184 -3.17 25.29 -21.97
N GLN A 185 -2.23 24.48 -21.48
CA GLN A 185 -2.29 23.01 -21.54
C GLN A 185 -2.41 22.46 -20.10
N GLU A 186 -3.42 21.65 -19.87
CA GLU A 186 -3.54 20.92 -18.62
C GLU A 186 -2.56 19.74 -18.63
N LEU A 187 -1.73 19.66 -17.59
CA LEU A 187 -0.71 18.62 -17.46
C LEU A 187 -1.26 17.40 -16.76
N ARG A 188 -0.93 16.23 -17.25
CA ARG A 188 -1.26 14.94 -16.60
C ARG A 188 -0.34 14.62 -15.42
N LEU A 189 0.49 15.58 -14.99
CA LEU A 189 1.55 15.42 -14.00
C LEU A 189 1.05 14.78 -12.70
N ARG A 190 -0.09 15.21 -12.19
CA ARG A 190 -0.70 14.64 -10.99
C ARG A 190 -0.91 13.13 -11.13
N ARG A 191 -1.55 12.71 -12.22
CA ARG A 191 -1.83 11.28 -12.46
C ARG A 191 -0.55 10.47 -12.57
N LEU A 192 0.47 11.01 -13.24
CA LEU A 192 1.77 10.36 -13.40
C LEU A 192 2.49 10.19 -12.07
N LEU A 193 2.54 11.23 -11.24
CA LEU A 193 3.21 11.18 -9.94
C LEU A 193 2.46 10.28 -8.95
N GLN A 194 1.12 10.36 -8.89
CA GLN A 194 0.32 9.48 -8.04
C GLN A 194 0.47 8.02 -8.46
N ARG A 195 0.45 7.75 -9.78
CA ARG A 195 0.68 6.40 -10.32
C ARG A 195 2.05 5.88 -9.90
N ALA A 196 3.12 6.66 -10.08
CA ALA A 196 4.47 6.25 -9.71
C ALA A 196 4.59 5.97 -8.20
N ALA A 197 4.02 6.83 -7.36
CA ALA A 197 3.99 6.61 -5.92
C ALA A 197 3.21 5.33 -5.55
N SER A 198 2.01 5.15 -6.10
CA SER A 198 1.20 3.95 -5.84
C SER A 198 1.90 2.66 -6.30
N LEU A 199 2.63 2.69 -7.42
CA LEU A 199 3.42 1.53 -7.90
C LEU A 199 4.59 1.22 -6.96
N ALA A 200 5.33 2.25 -6.53
CA ALA A 200 6.43 2.07 -5.58
C ALA A 200 5.94 1.51 -4.23
N ASP A 201 4.77 1.98 -3.74
CA ASP A 201 4.14 1.46 -2.54
C ASP A 201 3.65 0.02 -2.75
N ALA A 202 3.00 -0.26 -3.88
CA ALA A 202 2.51 -1.61 -4.18
C ALA A 202 3.66 -2.65 -4.22
N ARG A 203 4.82 -2.29 -4.79
CA ARG A 203 6.01 -3.15 -4.78
C ARG A 203 6.47 -3.46 -3.36
N ARG A 204 6.56 -2.44 -2.49
CA ARG A 204 6.92 -2.63 -1.08
C ARG A 204 5.94 -3.52 -0.34
N GLU A 205 4.64 -3.38 -0.60
CA GLU A 205 3.63 -4.24 0.02
C GLU A 205 3.69 -5.68 -0.52
N LEU A 206 3.97 -5.88 -1.83
CA LEU A 206 4.23 -7.22 -2.38
C LEU A 206 5.45 -7.87 -1.74
N GLU A 207 6.56 -7.15 -1.58
CA GLU A 207 7.79 -7.63 -0.93
C GLU A 207 7.54 -8.07 0.52
N ARG A 208 6.59 -7.44 1.20
CA ARG A 208 6.15 -7.80 2.56
C ARG A 208 5.09 -8.90 2.59
N GLY A 209 4.57 -9.31 1.43
CA GLY A 209 3.46 -10.27 1.34
C GLY A 209 2.11 -9.70 1.75
N GLU A 210 1.95 -8.37 1.78
CA GLU A 210 0.69 -7.67 2.07
C GLU A 210 -0.14 -7.56 0.78
N PHE A 211 -0.58 -8.73 0.29
CA PHE A 211 -1.20 -8.86 -1.03
C PHE A 211 -2.47 -8.03 -1.23
N GLY A 212 -3.32 -7.93 -0.21
CA GLY A 212 -4.56 -7.16 -0.30
C GLY A 212 -4.31 -5.67 -0.45
N ARG A 213 -3.35 -5.13 0.31
CA ARG A 213 -2.95 -3.73 0.20
C ARG A 213 -2.26 -3.45 -1.13
N ALA A 214 -1.41 -4.36 -1.59
CA ALA A 214 -0.78 -4.26 -2.89
C ALA A 214 -1.83 -4.24 -4.01
N ALA A 215 -2.86 -5.09 -3.98
CA ALA A 215 -3.94 -5.12 -4.97
C ALA A 215 -4.65 -3.77 -5.09
N LEU A 216 -4.98 -3.12 -3.97
CA LEU A 216 -5.61 -1.80 -3.96
C LEU A 216 -4.71 -0.73 -4.59
N LEU A 217 -3.43 -0.72 -4.25
CA LEU A 217 -2.46 0.24 -4.79
C LEU A 217 -2.23 0.03 -6.29
N LEU A 218 -2.14 -1.22 -6.75
CA LEU A 218 -2.04 -1.57 -8.17
C LEU A 218 -3.27 -1.12 -8.95
N GLN A 219 -4.47 -1.30 -8.40
CA GLN A 219 -5.70 -0.81 -8.98
C GLN A 219 -5.71 0.72 -9.10
N GLN A 220 -5.30 1.44 -8.05
CA GLN A 220 -5.18 2.90 -8.05
C GLN A 220 -4.15 3.42 -9.05
N ALA A 221 -3.07 2.67 -9.24
CA ALA A 221 -2.03 2.96 -10.24
C ALA A 221 -2.49 2.69 -11.68
N GLY A 222 -3.67 2.12 -11.89
CA GLY A 222 -4.18 1.77 -13.22
C GLY A 222 -3.46 0.60 -13.88
N VAL A 223 -2.92 -0.30 -13.08
CA VAL A 223 -2.33 -1.58 -13.54
C VAL A 223 -3.42 -2.47 -14.14
N PRO A 224 -3.14 -3.29 -15.17
CA PRO A 224 -4.11 -4.21 -15.75
C PRO A 224 -4.83 -5.05 -14.71
N ARG A 225 -6.14 -5.20 -14.92
CA ARG A 225 -7.02 -5.92 -13.98
C ARG A 225 -6.54 -7.33 -13.68
N SER A 226 -5.99 -8.00 -14.66
CA SER A 226 -5.45 -9.35 -14.56
C SER A 226 -4.34 -9.48 -13.50
N ILE A 227 -3.48 -8.48 -13.36
CA ILE A 227 -2.36 -8.48 -12.41
C ILE A 227 -2.86 -8.25 -10.98
N TRP A 228 -3.60 -7.15 -10.73
CA TRP A 228 -4.04 -6.88 -9.35
C TRP A 228 -5.08 -7.87 -8.84
N ARG A 229 -5.84 -8.57 -9.73
CA ARG A 229 -6.72 -9.66 -9.33
C ARG A 229 -5.97 -10.90 -8.84
N LEU A 230 -4.74 -11.15 -9.29
CA LEU A 230 -3.89 -12.21 -8.71
C LEU A 230 -3.42 -11.84 -7.31
N ALA A 231 -3.05 -10.59 -7.07
CA ALA A 231 -2.72 -10.14 -5.71
C ALA A 231 -3.94 -10.23 -4.77
N GLU A 232 -5.13 -9.84 -5.22
CA GLU A 232 -6.37 -10.01 -4.47
C GLU A 232 -6.70 -11.48 -4.20
N ALA A 233 -6.47 -12.37 -5.18
CA ALA A 233 -6.65 -13.81 -5.00
C ALA A 233 -5.69 -14.37 -3.93
N ALA A 234 -4.45 -13.86 -3.87
CA ALA A 234 -3.51 -14.21 -2.82
C ALA A 234 -3.99 -13.79 -1.43
N ASP A 235 -4.54 -12.57 -1.30
CA ASP A 235 -5.10 -12.09 -0.04
C ASP A 235 -6.25 -12.98 0.46
N HIS A 236 -7.17 -13.34 -0.42
CA HIS A 236 -8.24 -14.29 -0.12
C HIS A 236 -7.68 -15.66 0.29
N ARG A 237 -6.63 -16.15 -0.39
CA ARG A 237 -5.99 -17.43 -0.05
C ARG A 237 -5.36 -17.39 1.35
N VAL A 238 -4.64 -16.33 1.70
CA VAL A 238 -4.07 -16.11 3.05
C VAL A 238 -5.16 -16.13 4.13
N ALA A 239 -6.36 -15.64 3.79
CA ALA A 239 -7.53 -15.64 4.68
C ALA A 239 -8.32 -16.96 4.66
N TYR A 240 -7.88 -17.99 3.92
CA TYR A 240 -8.58 -19.28 3.72
C TYR A 240 -9.95 -19.15 3.03
N HIS A 241 -10.19 -18.04 2.30
CA HIS A 241 -11.34 -17.81 1.45
C HIS A 241 -11.07 -18.34 0.04
N PHE A 242 -10.98 -19.67 -0.10
CA PHE A 242 -10.48 -20.31 -1.33
C PHE A 242 -11.42 -20.11 -2.53
N GLU A 243 -12.74 -20.05 -2.31
CA GLU A 243 -13.72 -19.82 -3.39
C GLU A 243 -13.59 -18.39 -3.95
N GLU A 244 -13.42 -17.39 -3.08
CA GLU A 244 -13.18 -16.00 -3.47
C GLU A 244 -11.82 -15.87 -4.18
N ALA A 245 -10.80 -16.55 -3.67
CA ALA A 245 -9.50 -16.61 -4.33
C ALA A 245 -9.60 -17.16 -5.76
N GLN A 246 -10.34 -18.26 -5.96
CA GLN A 246 -10.60 -18.82 -7.29
C GLN A 246 -11.35 -17.84 -8.19
N SER A 247 -12.38 -17.15 -7.64
CA SER A 247 -13.16 -16.15 -8.38
C SER A 247 -12.27 -15.02 -8.91
N SER A 248 -11.36 -14.50 -8.07
CA SER A 248 -10.42 -13.44 -8.45
C SER A 248 -9.37 -13.96 -9.45
N ALA A 249 -8.79 -15.13 -9.22
CA ALA A 249 -7.79 -15.73 -10.11
C ALA A 249 -8.34 -16.05 -11.51
N ARG A 250 -9.59 -16.51 -11.64
CA ARG A 250 -10.24 -16.76 -12.95
C ARG A 250 -10.30 -15.52 -13.83
N GLN A 251 -10.35 -14.31 -13.24
CA GLN A 251 -10.34 -13.07 -14.02
C GLN A 251 -8.99 -12.79 -14.67
N ALA A 252 -7.91 -13.32 -14.10
CA ALA A 252 -6.57 -13.21 -14.66
C ALA A 252 -6.31 -14.15 -15.87
N LEU A 253 -7.15 -15.15 -16.10
CA LEU A 253 -7.03 -16.06 -17.25
C LEU A 253 -7.23 -15.37 -18.60
N ARG A 254 -7.88 -14.21 -18.63
CA ARG A 254 -8.20 -13.48 -19.84
C ARG A 254 -6.99 -12.82 -20.50
N ASP A 255 -5.96 -12.52 -19.73
CA ASP A 255 -4.72 -11.90 -20.19
C ASP A 255 -3.67 -12.99 -20.46
N PRO A 256 -3.11 -13.09 -21.67
CA PRO A 256 -2.09 -14.08 -21.99
C PRO A 256 -0.86 -14.03 -21.08
N ARG A 257 -0.50 -12.85 -20.55
CA ARG A 257 0.68 -12.66 -19.68
C ARG A 257 0.48 -13.28 -18.29
N THR A 258 -0.73 -13.20 -17.74
CA THR A 258 -1.04 -13.72 -16.40
C THR A 258 -1.64 -15.12 -16.43
N ARG A 259 -2.07 -15.62 -17.61
CA ARG A 259 -2.76 -16.91 -17.76
C ARG A 259 -1.98 -18.11 -17.19
N PRO A 260 -0.66 -18.30 -17.48
CA PRO A 260 0.06 -19.45 -16.95
C PRO A 260 0.08 -19.47 -15.41
N LEU A 261 0.36 -18.31 -14.81
CA LEU A 261 0.38 -18.12 -13.36
C LEU A 261 -0.99 -18.36 -12.74
N ALA A 262 -2.05 -17.81 -13.35
CA ALA A 262 -3.43 -18.01 -12.90
C ALA A 262 -3.87 -19.49 -12.98
N GLN A 263 -3.48 -20.22 -14.01
CA GLN A 263 -3.77 -21.64 -14.15
C GLN A 263 -3.10 -22.49 -13.06
N GLU A 264 -1.83 -22.23 -12.78
CA GLU A 264 -1.09 -22.90 -11.69
C GLU A 264 -1.75 -22.62 -10.35
N PHE A 265 -2.02 -21.35 -10.06
CA PHE A 265 -2.63 -20.92 -8.82
C PHE A 265 -4.03 -21.50 -8.60
N LEU A 266 -4.86 -21.57 -9.66
CA LEU A 266 -6.18 -22.20 -9.61
C LEU A 266 -6.10 -23.70 -9.32
N ARG A 267 -5.16 -24.42 -9.91
CA ARG A 267 -4.96 -25.85 -9.63
C ARG A 267 -4.67 -26.08 -8.15
N GLU A 268 -3.77 -25.29 -7.56
CA GLU A 268 -3.47 -25.39 -6.12
C GLU A 268 -4.71 -25.06 -5.26
N LEU A 269 -5.49 -24.05 -5.65
CA LEU A 269 -6.73 -23.69 -4.95
C LEU A 269 -7.80 -24.80 -5.05
N ASP A 270 -7.89 -25.52 -6.16
CA ASP A 270 -8.81 -26.65 -6.33
C ASP A 270 -8.46 -27.79 -5.36
N GLU A 271 -7.16 -28.07 -5.16
CA GLU A 271 -6.70 -29.04 -4.17
C GLU A 271 -7.06 -28.62 -2.74
N LEU A 272 -6.81 -27.33 -2.39
CA LEU A 272 -7.15 -26.76 -1.07
C LEU A 272 -8.65 -26.77 -0.80
N THR A 273 -9.46 -26.36 -1.77
CA THR A 273 -10.94 -26.36 -1.65
C THR A 273 -11.46 -27.78 -1.46
N THR A 274 -10.89 -28.74 -2.19
CA THR A 274 -11.23 -30.17 -2.04
C THR A 274 -10.88 -30.69 -0.67
N ALA A 275 -9.67 -30.40 -0.18
CA ALA A 275 -9.24 -30.79 1.16
C ALA A 275 -10.12 -30.16 2.26
N GLN A 276 -10.43 -28.87 2.12
CA GLN A 276 -11.30 -28.17 3.07
C GLN A 276 -12.71 -28.79 3.13
N ARG A 277 -13.29 -29.11 1.98
CA ARG A 277 -14.60 -29.74 1.88
C ARG A 277 -14.60 -31.12 2.55
N ILE A 278 -13.62 -31.98 2.26
CA ILE A 278 -13.49 -33.30 2.87
C ILE A 278 -13.44 -33.21 4.40
N LEU A 279 -12.72 -32.23 4.94
CA LEU A 279 -12.59 -32.05 6.39
C LEU A 279 -13.83 -31.41 7.05
N GLN A 280 -14.70 -30.74 6.28
CA GLN A 280 -15.91 -30.07 6.78
C GLN A 280 -17.18 -30.90 6.61
N GLU A 281 -17.22 -31.89 5.72
CA GLU A 281 -18.39 -32.73 5.47
C GLU A 281 -18.79 -33.51 6.72
N LYS A 282 -20.00 -33.24 7.22
CA LYS A 282 -20.61 -33.98 8.34
C LYS A 282 -21.32 -35.23 7.80
N GLY A 283 -20.85 -36.41 8.18
CA GLY A 283 -21.57 -37.64 7.91
C GLY A 283 -21.45 -38.23 6.50
N GLY A 284 -20.56 -37.73 5.69
CA GLY A 284 -20.20 -38.33 4.41
C GLY A 284 -19.16 -39.46 4.57
N ASN A 285 -18.92 -40.17 3.51
CA ASN A 285 -17.99 -41.30 3.37
C ASN A 285 -16.73 -41.21 4.24
N GLU A 286 -16.15 -42.33 4.61
CA GLU A 286 -14.94 -42.41 5.43
C GLU A 286 -13.91 -41.35 5.04
N PRO A 287 -13.40 -40.57 6.02
CA PRO A 287 -12.43 -39.55 5.71
C PRO A 287 -11.20 -40.15 5.04
N VAL A 288 -10.74 -39.49 3.98
CA VAL A 288 -9.53 -39.95 3.25
C VAL A 288 -8.32 -39.73 4.15
N PRO A 289 -7.45 -40.77 4.34
CA PRO A 289 -6.16 -40.59 5.02
C PRO A 289 -5.40 -39.41 4.36
N HIS A 290 -4.73 -38.59 5.18
CA HIS A 290 -3.96 -37.43 4.70
C HIS A 290 -4.76 -36.31 3.97
N ALA A 291 -6.07 -36.33 4.07
CA ALA A 291 -6.92 -35.25 3.48
C ALA A 291 -6.52 -33.84 3.97
N CYS A 292 -5.84 -33.74 5.11
CA CYS A 292 -5.35 -32.47 5.66
C CYS A 292 -3.99 -32.01 5.08
N GLU A 293 -3.29 -32.83 4.30
CA GLU A 293 -1.93 -32.55 3.80
C GLU A 293 -1.83 -31.25 3.00
N PRO A 294 -2.70 -30.94 2.01
CA PRO A 294 -2.65 -29.67 1.31
C PRO A 294 -2.86 -28.47 2.25
N LEU A 295 -3.75 -28.61 3.23
CA LEU A 295 -4.00 -27.55 4.22
C LEU A 295 -2.86 -27.38 5.21
N LEU A 296 -2.11 -28.44 5.54
CA LEU A 296 -0.89 -28.33 6.33
C LEU A 296 0.20 -27.56 5.59
N ALA A 297 0.41 -27.86 4.31
CA ALA A 297 1.33 -27.09 3.47
C ALA A 297 0.94 -25.61 3.39
N GLU A 298 -0.35 -25.31 3.21
CA GLU A 298 -0.89 -23.96 3.23
C GLU A 298 -0.67 -23.27 4.58
N MET A 299 -0.81 -23.99 5.69
CA MET A 299 -0.55 -23.44 7.02
C MET A 299 0.92 -23.09 7.24
N VAL A 300 1.85 -23.89 6.71
CA VAL A 300 3.29 -23.59 6.77
C VAL A 300 3.59 -22.30 6.00
N ALA A 301 3.06 -22.15 4.78
CA ALA A 301 3.18 -20.93 3.99
C ALA A 301 2.65 -19.70 4.75
N ASN A 302 1.46 -19.84 5.33
CA ASN A 302 0.82 -18.77 6.11
C ASN A 302 1.58 -18.44 7.40
N LEU A 303 2.11 -19.44 8.11
CA LEU A 303 2.93 -19.22 9.31
C LEU A 303 4.21 -18.44 8.96
N ARG A 304 4.89 -18.82 7.87
CA ARG A 304 6.07 -18.10 7.38
C ARG A 304 5.73 -16.65 7.06
N LEU A 305 4.65 -16.43 6.33
CA LEU A 305 4.20 -15.09 5.92
C LEU A 305 3.93 -14.20 7.13
N VAL A 306 3.11 -14.63 8.09
CA VAL A 306 2.80 -13.82 9.29
C VAL A 306 4.01 -13.64 10.20
N TRP A 307 4.95 -14.61 10.21
CA TRP A 307 6.22 -14.47 10.93
C TRP A 307 7.11 -13.41 10.28
N GLN A 308 7.20 -13.36 8.96
CA GLN A 308 7.94 -12.32 8.23
C GLN A 308 7.31 -10.93 8.39
N GLN A 309 5.99 -10.86 8.49
CA GLN A 309 5.23 -9.62 8.70
C GLN A 309 5.24 -9.12 10.16
N GLU A 310 5.92 -9.80 11.07
CA GLU A 310 5.95 -9.48 12.50
C GLU A 310 4.53 -9.42 13.13
N ARG A 311 3.66 -10.36 12.70
CA ARG A 311 2.28 -10.50 13.18
C ARG A 311 2.19 -11.65 14.18
N GLU A 312 2.81 -11.47 15.34
CA GLU A 312 3.05 -12.53 16.33
C GLU A 312 1.76 -13.15 16.88
N ALA A 313 0.73 -12.36 17.05
CA ALA A 313 -0.58 -12.85 17.49
C ALA A 313 -1.21 -13.80 16.46
N ASP A 314 -1.15 -13.44 15.19
CA ASP A 314 -1.62 -14.27 14.09
C ASP A 314 -0.77 -15.54 13.95
N PHE A 315 0.55 -15.42 14.15
CA PHE A 315 1.44 -16.57 14.20
C PHE A 315 1.00 -17.58 15.27
N LEU A 316 0.76 -17.14 16.50
CA LEU A 316 0.31 -18.03 17.58
C LEU A 316 -1.05 -18.67 17.33
N ALA A 317 -1.98 -17.92 16.70
CA ALA A 317 -3.29 -18.44 16.35
C ALA A 317 -3.18 -19.57 15.30
N ARG A 318 -2.39 -19.35 14.25
CA ARG A 318 -2.14 -20.33 13.17
C ARG A 318 -1.31 -21.50 13.66
N LEU A 319 -0.30 -21.25 14.52
CA LEU A 319 0.53 -22.29 15.13
C LEU A 319 -0.29 -23.28 15.95
N TYR A 320 -1.28 -22.80 16.70
CA TYR A 320 -2.18 -23.68 17.45
C TYR A 320 -2.88 -24.67 16.52
N ARG A 321 -3.41 -24.19 15.40
CA ARG A 321 -4.13 -25.03 14.43
C ARG A 321 -3.20 -25.96 13.68
N PHE A 322 -2.04 -25.47 13.26
CA PHE A 322 -0.99 -26.26 12.65
C PHE A 322 -0.58 -27.43 13.56
N HIS A 323 -0.32 -27.15 14.83
CA HIS A 323 0.08 -28.17 15.80
C HIS A 323 -0.98 -29.28 15.95
N GLU A 324 -2.25 -28.92 16.04
CA GLU A 324 -3.36 -29.87 16.13
C GLU A 324 -3.43 -30.77 14.88
N MET A 325 -3.34 -30.17 13.70
CA MET A 325 -3.39 -30.92 12.45
C MET A 325 -2.17 -31.79 12.23
N MET A 326 -0.97 -31.34 12.65
CA MET A 326 0.25 -32.13 12.61
C MET A 326 0.17 -33.37 13.49
N LEU A 327 -0.32 -33.23 14.72
CA LEU A 327 -0.53 -34.40 15.59
C LEU A 327 -1.46 -35.43 14.93
N ARG A 328 -2.56 -34.95 14.34
CA ARG A 328 -3.50 -35.79 13.61
C ARG A 328 -2.81 -36.52 12.45
N TRP A 329 -2.13 -35.76 11.59
CA TRP A 329 -1.46 -36.27 10.40
C TRP A 329 -0.43 -37.40 10.76
N LEU A 330 0.41 -37.14 11.77
CA LEU A 330 1.40 -38.13 12.22
C LEU A 330 0.77 -39.41 12.77
N VAL A 331 -0.35 -39.33 13.47
CA VAL A 331 -1.08 -40.51 13.96
C VAL A 331 -1.71 -41.27 12.79
N GLU A 332 -2.36 -40.56 11.85
CA GLU A 332 -3.00 -41.14 10.66
C GLU A 332 -1.96 -41.83 9.75
N GLU A 333 -0.76 -41.24 9.57
CA GLU A 333 0.38 -41.80 8.86
C GLU A 333 0.76 -43.19 9.45
N GLN A 334 0.86 -43.26 10.76
CA GLN A 334 1.29 -44.51 11.43
C GLN A 334 0.17 -45.54 11.52
N LEU A 335 -1.08 -45.13 11.53
CA LEU A 335 -2.21 -46.06 11.53
C LEU A 335 -2.59 -46.54 10.13
N GLY A 336 -2.23 -45.79 9.09
CA GLY A 336 -2.70 -46.01 7.72
C GLY A 336 -4.21 -45.80 7.55
N ALA A 337 -4.84 -45.04 8.48
CA ALA A 337 -6.28 -44.80 8.50
C ALA A 337 -6.60 -43.49 9.22
N PRO A 338 -7.71 -42.85 8.86
CA PRO A 338 -8.16 -41.64 9.53
C PRO A 338 -8.59 -41.92 10.98
N VAL A 339 -8.22 -41.04 11.90
CA VAL A 339 -8.48 -41.23 13.35
C VAL A 339 -9.84 -40.66 13.79
N HIS A 340 -10.30 -39.54 13.20
CA HIS A 340 -11.56 -38.93 13.58
C HIS A 340 -12.33 -38.30 12.41
N THR A 341 -13.63 -38.16 12.59
CA THR A 341 -14.55 -37.46 11.68
C THR A 341 -14.39 -35.96 11.79
N ALA A 342 -15.07 -35.22 10.95
CA ALA A 342 -15.13 -33.74 11.03
C ALA A 342 -15.68 -33.24 12.39
N THR A 343 -16.47 -34.05 13.11
CA THR A 343 -17.01 -33.73 14.44
C THR A 343 -16.06 -34.08 15.59
N GLY A 344 -14.89 -34.65 15.29
CA GLY A 344 -13.93 -35.11 16.31
C GLY A 344 -14.25 -36.44 16.94
N GLU A 345 -15.22 -37.18 16.41
CA GLU A 345 -15.53 -38.55 16.88
C GLU A 345 -14.58 -39.58 16.27
N ALA A 346 -14.28 -40.59 17.01
CA ALA A 346 -13.45 -41.70 16.55
C ALA A 346 -14.04 -42.42 15.34
N THR A 347 -13.21 -42.70 14.31
CA THR A 347 -13.64 -43.47 13.15
C THR A 347 -13.77 -44.97 13.48
N PRO A 348 -14.54 -45.74 12.70
CA PRO A 348 -14.58 -47.19 12.85
C PRO A 348 -13.19 -47.83 12.73
N ALA A 349 -12.35 -47.35 11.81
CA ALA A 349 -10.97 -47.80 11.64
C ALA A 349 -10.13 -47.60 12.91
N PHE A 350 -10.19 -46.39 13.49
CA PHE A 350 -9.51 -46.10 14.75
C PHE A 350 -10.04 -46.97 15.91
N ARG A 351 -11.38 -47.12 16.05
CA ARG A 351 -11.97 -47.98 17.10
C ARG A 351 -11.49 -49.41 17.02
N ASN A 352 -11.39 -49.97 15.80
CA ASN A 352 -10.87 -51.34 15.59
C ASN A 352 -9.39 -51.45 15.95
N TRP A 353 -8.59 -50.47 15.51
CA TRP A 353 -7.17 -50.37 15.87
C TRP A 353 -6.99 -50.25 17.39
N TRP A 354 -7.79 -49.41 18.03
CA TRP A 354 -7.77 -49.19 19.49
C TRP A 354 -8.10 -50.46 20.28
N ARG A 355 -9.17 -51.16 19.88
CA ARG A 355 -9.59 -52.41 20.52
C ARG A 355 -8.50 -53.51 20.53
N SER A 356 -7.63 -53.50 19.55
CA SER A 356 -6.53 -54.47 19.44
C SER A 356 -5.34 -54.17 20.36
N ARG A 357 -5.42 -53.08 21.18
CA ARG A 357 -4.29 -52.57 22.01
C ARG A 357 -4.68 -52.36 23.49
N PRO A 358 -4.91 -53.44 24.26
CA PRO A 358 -5.39 -53.36 25.63
C PRO A 358 -4.43 -52.63 26.57
N GLU A 359 -3.13 -52.62 26.28
CA GLU A 359 -2.14 -51.92 27.10
C GLU A 359 -2.29 -50.39 26.94
N LEU A 360 -2.47 -49.91 25.71
CA LEU A 360 -2.75 -48.45 25.46
C LEU A 360 -4.07 -48.03 26.07
N GLN A 361 -5.09 -48.92 26.07
CA GLN A 361 -6.38 -48.62 26.70
C GLN A 361 -6.23 -48.40 28.20
N ARG A 362 -5.47 -49.29 28.91
CA ARG A 362 -5.20 -49.14 30.33
C ARG A 362 -4.46 -47.82 30.65
N GLN A 363 -3.42 -47.52 29.87
CA GLN A 363 -2.63 -46.32 30.07
C GLN A 363 -3.45 -45.01 29.77
N ALA A 364 -4.32 -45.02 28.78
CA ALA A 364 -5.20 -43.90 28.46
C ALA A 364 -6.27 -43.71 29.55
N ALA A 365 -6.85 -44.82 30.04
CA ALA A 365 -7.81 -44.78 31.14
C ALA A 365 -7.20 -44.18 32.41
N ALA A 366 -5.95 -44.57 32.75
CA ALA A 366 -5.22 -43.97 33.87
C ALA A 366 -4.98 -42.45 33.72
N ARG A 367 -5.07 -41.91 32.52
CA ARG A 367 -4.92 -40.48 32.20
C ARG A 367 -6.25 -39.79 31.92
N ASN A 368 -7.38 -40.46 32.13
CA ASN A 368 -8.73 -39.97 31.82
C ASN A 368 -8.91 -39.54 30.35
N LEU A 369 -8.25 -40.21 29.39
CA LEU A 369 -8.37 -39.96 27.97
C LEU A 369 -9.54 -40.75 27.39
N ASN A 370 -10.47 -40.08 26.71
CA ASN A 370 -11.62 -40.70 26.08
C ASN A 370 -11.31 -41.03 24.60
N PRO A 371 -11.25 -42.32 24.22
CA PRO A 371 -10.95 -42.71 22.85
C PRO A 371 -12.09 -42.52 21.86
N GLU A 372 -13.33 -42.31 22.33
CA GLU A 372 -14.47 -42.09 21.44
C GLU A 372 -14.47 -40.63 20.90
N ARG A 373 -13.81 -39.72 21.60
CA ARG A 373 -13.62 -38.35 21.19
C ARG A 373 -12.15 -38.04 21.03
N ILE A 374 -11.70 -37.90 19.80
CA ILE A 374 -10.32 -37.61 19.50
C ILE A 374 -9.98 -36.16 19.85
N THR A 375 -9.16 -36.04 20.88
CA THR A 375 -8.69 -34.74 21.37
C THR A 375 -7.18 -34.65 21.23
N ARG A 376 -6.67 -33.42 21.23
CA ARG A 376 -5.22 -33.15 21.18
C ARG A 376 -4.41 -33.89 22.26
N PRO A 377 -4.83 -33.96 23.54
CA PRO A 377 -4.13 -34.80 24.53
C PRO A 377 -4.10 -36.30 24.17
N LEU A 378 -5.16 -36.84 23.57
CA LEU A 378 -5.18 -38.22 23.12
C LEU A 378 -4.22 -38.43 21.94
N LEU A 379 -4.18 -37.51 20.97
CA LEU A 379 -3.24 -37.60 19.83
C LEU A 379 -1.78 -37.58 20.31
N ASP A 380 -1.42 -36.67 21.23
CA ASP A 380 -0.08 -36.57 21.82
C ASP A 380 0.28 -37.86 22.60
N PHE A 381 -0.68 -38.41 23.34
CA PHE A 381 -0.50 -39.71 24.02
C PHE A 381 -0.25 -40.84 23.02
N LEU A 382 -0.98 -40.90 21.92
CA LEU A 382 -0.79 -41.91 20.87
C LEU A 382 0.59 -41.81 20.24
N LEU A 383 1.01 -40.59 19.88
CA LEU A 383 2.36 -40.37 19.32
C LEU A 383 3.47 -40.72 20.30
N ALA A 384 3.24 -40.61 21.61
CA ALA A 384 4.20 -41.03 22.62
C ALA A 384 4.50 -42.55 22.56
N SER A 385 3.54 -43.32 22.07
CA SER A 385 3.67 -44.77 21.94
C SER A 385 4.29 -45.23 20.61
N ILE A 386 4.64 -44.30 19.71
CA ILE A 386 5.16 -44.56 18.36
C ILE A 386 6.65 -44.18 18.28
N PRO A 387 7.60 -45.11 18.36
CA PRO A 387 9.04 -44.79 18.36
C PRO A 387 9.52 -44.10 17.08
N ALA A 388 8.93 -44.43 15.92
CA ALA A 388 9.34 -43.92 14.61
C ALA A 388 9.26 -42.40 14.49
N VAL A 389 8.37 -41.74 15.25
CA VAL A 389 8.14 -40.28 15.20
C VAL A 389 8.71 -39.51 16.41
N ARG A 390 9.65 -40.11 17.13
CA ARG A 390 10.21 -39.56 18.37
C ARG A 390 10.74 -38.11 18.20
N ARG A 391 11.54 -37.91 17.15
CA ARG A 391 12.14 -36.59 16.88
C ARG A 391 11.07 -35.51 16.54
N ASP A 392 10.10 -35.89 15.72
CA ASP A 392 9.01 -34.98 15.33
C ASP A 392 8.16 -34.60 16.55
N ARG A 393 7.92 -35.59 17.42
CA ARG A 393 7.23 -35.36 18.69
C ARG A 393 8.00 -34.45 19.62
N GLU A 394 9.33 -34.51 19.68
CA GLU A 394 10.14 -33.60 20.48
C GLU A 394 9.97 -32.16 19.99
N ILE A 395 10.01 -31.90 18.67
CA ILE A 395 9.75 -30.57 18.09
C ILE A 395 8.30 -30.13 18.40
N LEU A 396 7.32 -30.99 18.18
CA LEU A 396 5.92 -30.67 18.48
C LEU A 396 5.69 -30.37 19.96
N ALA A 397 6.37 -31.08 20.89
CA ALA A 397 6.30 -30.80 22.31
C ALA A 397 6.86 -29.40 22.67
N GLN A 398 7.87 -28.93 21.95
CA GLN A 398 8.40 -27.56 22.10
C GLN A 398 7.43 -26.52 21.55
N LEU A 399 6.90 -26.75 20.34
CA LEU A 399 5.88 -25.88 19.75
C LEU A 399 4.60 -25.81 20.60
N ASN A 400 4.27 -26.91 21.30
CA ASN A 400 3.12 -26.95 22.20
C ASN A 400 3.18 -25.89 23.33
N ARG A 401 4.36 -25.54 23.81
CA ARG A 401 4.51 -24.47 24.82
C ARG A 401 4.03 -23.13 24.28
N LEU A 402 4.34 -22.81 23.01
CA LEU A 402 3.87 -21.60 22.35
C LEU A 402 2.35 -21.61 22.20
N THR A 403 1.76 -22.79 21.91
CA THR A 403 0.30 -22.92 21.86
C THR A 403 -0.38 -22.75 23.20
N GLN A 404 0.29 -23.11 24.31
CA GLN A 404 -0.18 -22.84 25.68
C GLN A 404 -0.03 -21.36 26.04
N PHE A 405 1.09 -20.74 25.65
CA PHE A 405 1.30 -19.28 25.83
C PHE A 405 0.21 -18.47 25.14
N ARG A 406 -0.27 -18.89 23.96
CA ARG A 406 -1.43 -18.30 23.28
C ARG A 406 -2.62 -18.12 24.22
N SER A 407 -2.90 -19.09 25.10
CA SER A 407 -4.06 -19.01 26.03
C SER A 407 -3.99 -17.84 26.99
N GLN A 408 -2.80 -17.31 27.28
CA GLN A 408 -2.58 -16.16 28.14
C GLN A 408 -2.68 -14.82 27.39
N THR A 409 -2.67 -14.85 26.07
CA THR A 409 -2.72 -13.67 25.20
C THR A 409 -4.14 -13.33 24.79
N PHE A 410 -4.33 -12.15 24.19
CA PHE A 410 -5.64 -11.71 23.69
C PHE A 410 -6.20 -12.59 22.58
N VAL A 411 -5.35 -13.38 21.90
CA VAL A 411 -5.77 -14.36 20.88
C VAL A 411 -6.40 -15.61 21.51
N GLY A 412 -6.14 -15.83 22.79
CA GLY A 412 -6.74 -16.91 23.60
C GLY A 412 -7.82 -16.39 24.54
N HIS A 413 -7.55 -16.50 25.83
CA HIS A 413 -8.48 -16.12 26.89
C HIS A 413 -7.90 -15.03 27.82
N GLY A 414 -6.66 -14.59 27.58
CA GLY A 414 -5.97 -13.57 28.35
C GLY A 414 -5.96 -12.22 27.67
N PHE A 415 -5.14 -11.29 28.23
CA PHE A 415 -5.01 -9.93 27.70
C PHE A 415 -3.55 -9.51 27.49
N LEU A 416 -2.61 -10.46 27.52
CA LEU A 416 -1.21 -10.14 27.27
C LEU A 416 -0.99 -9.80 25.80
N GLY A 417 -0.23 -8.73 25.53
CA GLY A 417 0.35 -8.47 24.23
C GLY A 417 1.42 -9.50 23.90
N VAL A 418 1.70 -9.71 22.62
CA VAL A 418 2.68 -10.68 22.16
C VAL A 418 3.76 -9.94 21.38
N ARG A 419 5.01 -10.17 21.72
CA ARG A 419 6.18 -9.70 20.98
C ARG A 419 7.01 -10.90 20.50
N ARG A 420 7.74 -10.74 19.43
CA ARG A 420 8.63 -11.75 18.88
C ARG A 420 9.62 -12.28 19.92
N ASP A 421 10.22 -11.36 20.69
CA ASP A 421 11.18 -11.70 21.73
C ASP A 421 10.58 -12.60 22.81
N ASP A 422 9.31 -12.41 23.17
CA ASP A 422 8.61 -13.24 24.15
C ASP A 422 8.44 -14.67 23.61
N ILE A 423 8.07 -14.81 22.33
CA ILE A 423 7.95 -16.11 21.66
C ILE A 423 9.31 -16.80 21.59
N LEU A 424 10.35 -16.10 21.13
CA LEU A 424 11.70 -16.64 21.00
C LEU A 424 12.29 -17.01 22.36
N ALA A 425 12.14 -16.19 23.39
CA ALA A 425 12.63 -16.48 24.73
C ALA A 425 11.99 -17.76 25.28
N LEU A 426 10.65 -17.87 25.22
CA LEU A 426 9.92 -19.03 25.67
C LEU A 426 10.30 -20.32 24.90
N TYR A 427 10.53 -20.20 23.60
CA TYR A 427 10.91 -21.32 22.76
C TYR A 427 12.33 -21.81 23.06
N ARG A 428 13.29 -20.87 23.17
CA ARG A 428 14.71 -21.14 23.41
C ARG A 428 15.03 -21.71 24.77
N GLU A 429 14.20 -21.52 25.79
CA GLU A 429 14.39 -22.11 27.12
C GLU A 429 14.61 -23.64 27.09
N ARG A 430 14.01 -24.35 26.13
CA ARG A 430 14.16 -25.80 25.98
C ARG A 430 14.77 -26.25 24.66
N ALA A 431 14.54 -25.52 23.58
CA ALA A 431 15.03 -25.87 22.26
C ALA A 431 16.50 -25.47 22.05
N GLY A 432 17.04 -24.61 22.92
CA GLY A 432 18.41 -24.11 22.85
C GLY A 432 18.48 -22.64 22.38
N PRO A 433 19.62 -21.97 22.65
CA PRO A 433 19.74 -20.52 22.52
C PRO A 433 19.56 -19.99 21.08
N ASN A 434 19.83 -20.82 20.10
CA ASN A 434 19.73 -20.44 18.67
C ASN A 434 18.47 -21.03 17.99
N ALA A 435 17.58 -21.65 18.73
CA ALA A 435 16.37 -22.25 18.15
C ALA A 435 15.40 -21.19 17.66
N ASP A 436 14.74 -21.47 16.54
CA ASP A 436 13.70 -20.63 15.94
C ASP A 436 12.48 -21.51 15.62
N PRO A 437 11.28 -21.18 16.14
CA PRO A 437 10.10 -21.99 15.93
C PRO A 437 9.73 -22.14 14.45
N MET A 438 10.00 -21.12 13.61
CA MET A 438 9.68 -21.19 12.20
C MET A 438 10.62 -22.14 11.46
N GLN A 439 11.92 -22.15 11.80
CA GLN A 439 12.88 -23.11 11.23
C GLN A 439 12.51 -24.57 11.56
N ASP A 440 12.04 -24.82 12.77
CA ASP A 440 11.61 -26.16 13.19
C ASP A 440 10.30 -26.58 12.48
N ILE A 441 9.36 -25.66 12.28
CA ILE A 441 8.15 -25.88 11.46
C ILE A 441 8.53 -26.22 10.02
N GLU A 442 9.45 -25.48 9.42
CA GLU A 442 9.93 -25.74 8.05
C GLU A 442 10.71 -27.05 7.95
N HIS A 443 11.46 -27.42 8.99
CA HIS A 443 12.14 -28.69 9.06
C HIS A 443 11.14 -29.84 9.07
N LEU A 444 10.08 -29.77 9.89
CA LEU A 444 8.98 -30.73 9.90
C LEU A 444 8.32 -30.83 8.51
N ALA A 445 7.97 -29.71 7.92
CA ALA A 445 7.32 -29.66 6.61
C ALA A 445 8.17 -30.35 5.51
N ARG A 446 9.46 -30.04 5.46
CA ARG A 446 10.40 -30.67 4.49
C ARG A 446 10.52 -32.17 4.71
N ARG A 447 10.66 -32.62 5.97
CA ARG A 447 10.78 -34.02 6.30
C ARG A 447 9.55 -34.82 5.91
N LEU A 448 8.37 -34.23 6.04
CA LEU A 448 7.08 -34.85 5.73
C LEU A 448 6.65 -34.61 4.27
N GLN A 449 7.57 -34.08 3.43
CA GLN A 449 7.37 -33.81 2.01
C GLN A 449 6.18 -32.86 1.71
N LEU A 450 5.79 -32.03 2.67
CA LEU A 450 4.74 -31.03 2.50
C LEU A 450 5.20 -29.82 1.65
N GLY A 451 6.41 -29.86 1.08
CA GLY A 451 7.19 -28.68 0.73
C GLY A 451 6.84 -27.96 -0.57
N SER A 452 6.27 -28.60 -1.59
CA SER A 452 6.14 -27.94 -2.90
C SER A 452 5.05 -26.86 -2.97
N GLN A 453 4.06 -26.94 -2.09
CA GLN A 453 2.97 -25.95 -2.03
C GLN A 453 3.22 -24.83 -1.01
N ALA A 454 4.16 -25.01 -0.08
CA ALA A 454 4.42 -24.04 0.98
C ALA A 454 5.11 -22.75 0.50
N ASP A 455 5.70 -22.73 -0.70
CA ASP A 455 6.44 -21.58 -1.25
C ASP A 455 5.60 -20.70 -2.20
N TRP A 456 4.29 -20.92 -2.23
CA TRP A 456 3.41 -20.18 -3.12
C TRP A 456 3.43 -18.65 -2.90
N PRO A 457 3.56 -18.12 -1.65
CA PRO A 457 3.56 -16.66 -1.46
C PRO A 457 4.76 -16.00 -2.14
N GLU A 458 5.95 -16.59 -1.99
CA GLU A 458 7.19 -16.10 -2.58
C GLU A 458 7.16 -16.23 -4.11
N ARG A 459 6.73 -17.39 -4.64
CA ARG A 459 6.59 -17.59 -6.10
C ARG A 459 5.62 -16.58 -6.72
N LEU A 460 4.46 -16.39 -6.10
CA LEU A 460 3.46 -15.44 -6.62
C LEU A 460 3.95 -14.01 -6.52
N ARG A 461 4.56 -13.61 -5.40
CA ARG A 461 5.17 -12.29 -5.22
C ARG A 461 6.16 -11.99 -6.34
N ASP A 462 7.12 -12.90 -6.55
CA ASP A 462 8.18 -12.71 -7.54
C ASP A 462 7.61 -12.64 -8.96
N ALA A 463 6.61 -13.46 -9.27
CA ALA A 463 5.92 -13.41 -10.55
C ALA A 463 5.13 -12.11 -10.74
N LEU A 464 4.47 -11.59 -9.70
CA LEU A 464 3.77 -10.30 -9.77
C LEU A 464 4.73 -9.13 -9.98
N LEU A 465 5.89 -9.14 -9.31
CA LEU A 465 6.92 -8.12 -9.50
C LEU A 465 7.46 -8.15 -10.94
N GLN A 466 7.72 -9.32 -11.51
CA GLN A 466 8.12 -9.46 -12.91
C GLN A 466 7.06 -8.96 -13.90
N LEU A 467 5.79 -9.28 -13.65
CA LEU A 467 4.68 -8.78 -14.48
C LEU A 467 4.55 -7.26 -14.43
N LEU A 468 4.82 -6.64 -13.29
CA LEU A 468 4.85 -5.18 -13.15
C LEU A 468 6.01 -4.56 -13.95
N ASP A 469 7.21 -5.15 -13.89
CA ASP A 469 8.37 -4.67 -14.66
C ASP A 469 8.12 -4.73 -16.17
N GLN A 470 7.56 -5.84 -16.66
CA GLN A 470 7.17 -5.99 -18.05
C GLN A 470 6.14 -4.95 -18.48
N TRP A 471 5.09 -4.77 -17.67
CA TRP A 471 4.06 -3.81 -17.98
C TRP A 471 4.56 -2.36 -17.96
N GLU A 472 5.42 -1.96 -17.03
CA GLU A 472 6.02 -0.62 -17.02
C GLU A 472 6.88 -0.38 -18.25
N THR A 473 7.67 -1.37 -18.68
CA THR A 473 8.50 -1.29 -19.88
C THR A 473 7.65 -1.07 -21.14
N GLU A 474 6.48 -1.69 -21.24
CA GLU A 474 5.54 -1.51 -22.37
C GLU A 474 4.87 -0.12 -22.41
N GLN A 475 4.91 0.65 -21.31
CA GLN A 475 4.31 1.98 -21.24
C GLN A 475 5.25 3.11 -21.69
N HIS A 476 6.55 2.83 -21.81
CA HIS A 476 7.59 3.74 -22.28
C HIS A 476 7.98 3.48 -23.72
#